data_a32e5ba4b158f2fc1fad7401accd634e
#
_entry.id   a32e5ba4b158f2fc1fad7401accd634e
#
_cell.length_a   1.000
_cell.length_b   1.000
_cell.length_c   1.000
_cell.angle_alpha   90.00
_cell.angle_beta   90.00
_cell.angle_gamma   90.00
#
_symmetry.space_group_name_H-M   'P 1'
#
loop_
_entity.id
_entity.type
_entity.pdbx_description
1 polymer ?
#
loop_
_entity_poly.entity_id
_entity_poly.type
_entity_poly.pdbx_seq_one_letter_code
_entity_poly.pdbx_strand_id
1 'polypeptide(L)'
;LARKLTELIQEVQPGLISDDDAELVHLAALLHDIGHPPYSHLLETPKVFATFHSHEHWGRLLLESTKTEIGEVVGEILGEDRLGRLFAIMDGEEEFAGKAIPPFMKEIVASQLDVDRMDYLVRDQANTGAQIGGFDIDRVFRALRVGSDGHFHVKNWGLPAVEAYLVTRYHMYNQVYFHKVN
;
A
#
# COMPACT_ATOMS: atom_id res chain seq x y z
N LEU A 1 -6.96 6.58 -2.20
CA LEU A 1 -5.74 7.38 -1.94
C LEU A 1 -4.69 7.14 -3.02
N ALA A 2 -4.39 5.88 -3.42
CA ALA A 2 -3.38 5.57 -4.44
C ALA A 2 -3.61 6.36 -5.74
N ARG A 3 -4.83 6.35 -6.29
CA ARG A 3 -5.18 7.13 -7.48
C ARG A 3 -4.84 8.61 -7.32
N LYS A 4 -5.24 9.22 -6.21
CA LYS A 4 -4.96 10.64 -5.93
C LYS A 4 -3.47 10.95 -5.90
N LEU A 5 -2.67 10.05 -5.33
CA LEU A 5 -1.22 10.24 -5.27
C LEU A 5 -0.56 10.08 -6.64
N THR A 6 -0.95 9.06 -7.44
CA THR A 6 -0.40 8.86 -8.78
C THR A 6 -0.79 9.99 -9.74
N GLU A 7 -2.04 10.47 -9.71
CA GLU A 7 -2.49 11.65 -10.47
C GLU A 7 -1.64 12.89 -10.13
N LEU A 8 -1.39 13.11 -8.84
CA LEU A 8 -0.53 14.22 -8.41
C LEU A 8 0.93 14.06 -8.87
N ILE A 9 1.47 12.84 -8.86
CA ILE A 9 2.82 12.57 -9.41
C ILE A 9 2.86 12.89 -10.90
N GLN A 10 1.86 12.43 -11.67
CA GLN A 10 1.77 12.71 -13.11
C GLN A 10 1.67 14.21 -13.41
N GLU A 11 0.95 14.97 -12.56
CA GLU A 11 0.84 16.44 -12.69
C GLU A 11 2.15 17.16 -12.40
N VAL A 12 2.82 16.82 -11.28
CA VAL A 12 3.97 17.60 -10.78
C VAL A 12 5.32 17.10 -11.27
N GLN A 13 5.40 15.86 -11.73
CA GLN A 13 6.59 15.22 -12.30
C GLN A 13 6.20 14.36 -13.52
N PRO A 14 5.81 14.99 -14.65
CA PRO A 14 5.32 14.27 -15.83
C PRO A 14 6.32 13.23 -16.35
N GLY A 15 5.81 12.09 -16.78
CA GLY A 15 6.61 11.02 -17.40
C GLY A 15 7.29 10.06 -16.40
N LEU A 16 7.14 10.23 -15.09
CA LEU A 16 7.69 9.30 -14.10
C LEU A 16 6.92 7.98 -14.01
N ILE A 17 5.62 8.01 -14.22
CA ILE A 17 4.76 6.83 -14.21
C ILE A 17 3.82 6.88 -15.41
N SER A 18 3.71 5.76 -16.12
CA SER A 18 2.74 5.59 -17.20
C SER A 18 1.33 5.40 -16.66
N ASP A 19 0.30 5.63 -17.48
CA ASP A 19 -1.08 5.37 -17.10
C ASP A 19 -1.30 3.88 -16.75
N ASP A 20 -0.67 2.99 -17.49
CA ASP A 20 -0.72 1.54 -17.26
C ASP A 20 -0.09 1.16 -15.90
N ASP A 21 1.10 1.68 -15.58
CA ASP A 21 1.74 1.44 -14.30
C ASP A 21 0.97 2.09 -13.15
N ALA A 22 0.35 3.25 -13.35
CA ALA A 22 -0.51 3.89 -12.35
C ALA A 22 -1.73 3.01 -12.04
N GLU A 23 -2.35 2.41 -13.05
CA GLU A 23 -3.45 1.46 -12.87
C GLU A 23 -2.99 0.22 -12.10
N LEU A 24 -1.81 -0.35 -12.40
CA LEU A 24 -1.26 -1.49 -11.66
C LEU A 24 -0.96 -1.12 -10.19
N VAL A 25 -0.46 0.07 -9.91
CA VAL A 25 -0.28 0.56 -8.52
C VAL A 25 -1.62 0.70 -7.79
N HIS A 26 -2.69 1.14 -8.48
CA HIS A 26 -4.03 1.19 -7.88
C HIS A 26 -4.54 -0.21 -7.53
N LEU A 27 -4.33 -1.17 -8.44
CA LEU A 27 -4.69 -2.57 -8.20
C LEU A 27 -3.84 -3.19 -7.08
N ALA A 28 -2.54 -2.92 -7.05
CA ALA A 28 -1.67 -3.35 -5.97
C ALA A 28 -2.17 -2.84 -4.61
N ALA A 29 -2.50 -1.55 -4.50
CA ALA A 29 -3.05 -0.97 -3.28
C ALA A 29 -4.44 -1.52 -2.89
N LEU A 30 -5.21 -2.04 -3.85
CA LEU A 30 -6.51 -2.66 -3.58
C LEU A 30 -6.38 -4.13 -3.16
N LEU A 31 -5.41 -4.85 -3.72
CA LEU A 31 -5.33 -6.31 -3.67
C LEU A 31 -4.25 -6.83 -2.71
N HIS A 32 -3.34 -5.98 -2.18
CA HIS A 32 -2.21 -6.43 -1.37
C HIS A 32 -2.64 -7.24 -0.13
N ASP A 33 -3.78 -6.90 0.45
CA ASP A 33 -4.31 -7.51 1.67
C ASP A 33 -5.38 -8.59 1.43
N ILE A 34 -5.64 -8.97 0.16
CA ILE A 34 -6.71 -9.92 -0.16
C ILE A 34 -6.52 -11.31 0.46
N GLY A 35 -5.29 -11.64 0.81
CA GLY A 35 -4.93 -12.92 1.43
C GLY A 35 -5.10 -12.96 2.95
N HIS A 36 -5.55 -11.89 3.60
CA HIS A 36 -5.76 -11.90 5.04
C HIS A 36 -6.85 -12.89 5.46
N PRO A 37 -6.54 -13.82 6.40
CA PRO A 37 -7.54 -14.72 6.97
C PRO A 37 -8.48 -13.96 7.93
N PRO A 38 -9.61 -14.58 8.33
CA PRO A 38 -10.39 -14.07 9.45
C PRO A 38 -9.49 -13.86 10.67
N TYR A 39 -9.69 -12.74 11.39
CA TYR A 39 -8.82 -12.28 12.49
C TYR A 39 -7.39 -11.88 12.07
N SER A 40 -7.14 -11.72 10.78
CA SER A 40 -5.91 -11.14 10.24
C SER A 40 -4.64 -11.80 10.82
N HIS A 41 -3.67 -11.01 11.25
CA HIS A 41 -2.39 -11.45 11.80
C HIS A 41 -2.48 -12.40 13.02
N LEU A 42 -3.62 -12.48 13.70
CA LEU A 42 -3.79 -13.42 14.83
C LEU A 42 -3.64 -14.89 14.36
N LEU A 43 -4.08 -15.20 13.15
CA LEU A 43 -3.94 -16.53 12.55
C LEU A 43 -2.63 -16.73 11.80
N GLU A 44 -1.88 -15.68 11.52
CA GLU A 44 -0.56 -15.73 10.89
C GLU A 44 0.53 -16.11 11.91
N THR A 45 0.38 -17.27 12.54
CA THR A 45 1.32 -17.73 13.54
C THR A 45 1.59 -19.24 13.44
N PRO A 46 2.85 -19.68 13.57
CA PRO A 46 3.19 -21.11 13.62
C PRO A 46 2.51 -21.87 14.76
N LYS A 47 1.97 -21.16 15.76
CA LYS A 47 1.23 -21.78 16.86
C LYS A 47 -0.16 -22.26 16.46
N VAL A 48 -0.73 -21.71 15.39
CA VAL A 48 -2.07 -22.08 14.91
C VAL A 48 -1.98 -23.06 13.75
N PHE A 49 -1.05 -22.86 12.85
CA PHE A 49 -0.86 -23.71 11.67
C PHE A 49 0.52 -24.35 11.67
N ALA A 50 0.57 -25.67 11.43
CA ALA A 50 1.84 -26.41 11.30
C ALA A 50 2.70 -25.91 10.13
N THR A 51 2.06 -25.40 9.06
CA THR A 51 2.71 -24.74 7.93
C THR A 51 2.22 -23.30 7.92
N PHE A 52 3.12 -22.36 8.27
CA PHE A 52 2.81 -20.94 8.26
C PHE A 52 3.09 -20.35 6.89
N HIS A 53 2.11 -19.57 6.40
CA HIS A 53 2.27 -18.70 5.24
C HIS A 53 1.68 -17.33 5.55
N SER A 54 2.34 -16.27 5.08
CA SER A 54 1.87 -14.90 5.25
C SER A 54 0.63 -14.61 4.38
N HIS A 55 -0.08 -13.52 4.69
CA HIS A 55 -1.21 -13.09 3.86
C HIS A 55 -0.77 -12.74 2.43
N GLU A 56 0.45 -12.23 2.22
CA GLU A 56 0.97 -11.96 0.88
C GLU A 56 1.05 -13.25 0.05
N HIS A 57 1.52 -14.34 0.67
CA HIS A 57 1.55 -15.65 0.01
C HIS A 57 0.16 -16.14 -0.36
N TRP A 58 -0.80 -16.04 0.56
CA TRP A 58 -2.19 -16.42 0.28
C TRP A 58 -2.84 -15.51 -0.76
N GLY A 59 -2.59 -14.20 -0.70
CA GLY A 59 -3.05 -13.23 -1.68
C GLY A 59 -2.57 -13.58 -3.09
N ARG A 60 -1.28 -13.91 -3.22
CA ARG A 60 -0.70 -14.34 -4.49
C ARG A 60 -1.36 -15.62 -5.03
N LEU A 61 -1.54 -16.63 -4.19
CA LEU A 61 -2.21 -17.89 -4.59
C LEU A 61 -3.66 -17.65 -5.04
N LEU A 62 -4.39 -16.75 -4.38
CA LEU A 62 -5.76 -16.40 -4.75
C LEU A 62 -5.81 -15.70 -6.12
N LEU A 63 -4.89 -14.79 -6.39
CA LEU A 63 -4.83 -14.01 -7.62
C LEU A 63 -4.29 -14.80 -8.83
N GLU A 64 -3.37 -15.76 -8.60
CA GLU A 64 -2.84 -16.63 -9.65
C GLU A 64 -3.78 -17.81 -10.00
N SER A 65 -4.72 -18.13 -9.12
CA SER A 65 -5.57 -19.31 -9.27
C SER A 65 -6.75 -19.06 -10.20
N THR A 66 -6.82 -19.78 -11.30
CA THR A 66 -8.01 -19.83 -12.17
C THR A 66 -9.22 -20.56 -11.55
N LYS A 67 -9.09 -21.04 -10.30
CA LYS A 67 -10.18 -21.71 -9.56
C LYS A 67 -10.86 -20.78 -8.57
N THR A 68 -10.35 -19.58 -8.40
CA THR A 68 -10.97 -18.55 -7.57
C THR A 68 -11.63 -17.52 -8.48
N GLU A 69 -12.79 -17.01 -8.09
CA GLU A 69 -13.51 -15.98 -8.85
C GLU A 69 -12.63 -14.75 -9.08
N ILE A 70 -11.91 -14.30 -8.04
CA ILE A 70 -11.03 -13.15 -8.15
C ILE A 70 -9.84 -13.42 -9.09
N GLY A 71 -9.22 -14.59 -9.04
CA GLY A 71 -8.10 -14.93 -9.92
C GLY A 71 -8.52 -15.05 -11.38
N GLU A 72 -9.71 -15.62 -11.64
CA GLU A 72 -10.29 -15.67 -12.99
C GLU A 72 -10.51 -14.25 -13.52
N VAL A 73 -11.21 -13.39 -12.79
CA VAL A 73 -11.51 -12.01 -13.21
C VAL A 73 -10.23 -11.19 -13.40
N VAL A 74 -9.29 -11.25 -12.46
CA VAL A 74 -8.02 -10.49 -12.55
C VAL A 74 -7.18 -11.01 -13.71
N GLY A 75 -7.10 -12.34 -13.91
CA GLY A 75 -6.39 -12.95 -15.03
C GLY A 75 -6.98 -12.58 -16.39
N GLU A 76 -8.32 -12.55 -16.52
CA GLU A 76 -8.99 -12.11 -17.76
C GLU A 76 -8.74 -10.63 -18.07
N ILE A 77 -8.78 -9.77 -17.05
CA ILE A 77 -8.60 -8.31 -17.24
C ILE A 77 -7.14 -7.94 -17.54
N LEU A 78 -6.19 -8.53 -16.82
CA LEU A 78 -4.78 -8.14 -16.91
C LEU A 78 -4.00 -8.97 -17.94
N GLY A 79 -4.29 -10.24 -18.08
CA GLY A 79 -3.43 -11.19 -18.79
C GLY A 79 -2.13 -11.47 -18.02
N GLU A 80 -1.32 -12.39 -18.53
CA GLU A 80 -0.11 -12.89 -17.83
C GLU A 80 0.95 -11.80 -17.62
N ASP A 81 1.20 -10.95 -18.62
CA ASP A 81 2.26 -9.94 -18.56
C ASP A 81 1.96 -8.85 -17.50
N ARG A 82 0.74 -8.31 -17.52
CA ARG A 82 0.35 -7.25 -16.56
C ARG A 82 0.19 -7.81 -15.15
N LEU A 83 -0.30 -9.05 -15.02
CA LEU A 83 -0.39 -9.74 -13.73
C LEU A 83 1.01 -9.99 -13.14
N GLY A 84 1.96 -10.45 -13.95
CA GLY A 84 3.36 -10.59 -13.53
C GLY A 84 3.97 -9.26 -13.08
N ARG A 85 3.71 -8.17 -13.83
CA ARG A 85 4.18 -6.83 -13.44
C ARG A 85 3.51 -6.30 -12.18
N LEU A 86 2.21 -6.59 -11.96
CA LEU A 86 1.51 -6.27 -10.71
C LEU A 86 2.20 -6.92 -9.51
N PHE A 87 2.53 -8.22 -9.60
CA PHE A 87 3.25 -8.92 -8.53
C PHE A 87 4.64 -8.34 -8.30
N ALA A 88 5.38 -8.04 -9.37
CA ALA A 88 6.69 -7.43 -9.26
C ALA A 88 6.65 -6.05 -8.54
N ILE A 89 5.60 -5.25 -8.77
CA ILE A 89 5.35 -4.00 -8.02
C ILE A 89 5.07 -4.30 -6.55
N MET A 90 4.21 -5.28 -6.25
CA MET A 90 3.87 -5.66 -4.86
C MET A 90 5.07 -6.21 -4.10
N ASP A 91 5.92 -7.01 -4.76
CA ASP A 91 7.12 -7.60 -4.18
C ASP A 91 8.27 -6.57 -4.08
N GLY A 92 8.22 -5.50 -4.87
CA GLY A 92 9.24 -4.45 -4.94
C GLY A 92 10.47 -4.88 -5.72
N GLU A 93 10.25 -5.61 -6.80
CA GLU A 93 11.31 -5.94 -7.76
C GLU A 93 11.76 -4.69 -8.52
N GLU A 94 13.02 -4.65 -8.94
CA GLU A 94 13.59 -3.51 -9.66
C GLU A 94 13.19 -3.47 -11.13
N GLU A 95 12.82 -4.62 -11.70
CA GLU A 95 12.39 -4.74 -13.10
C GLU A 95 11.44 -5.94 -13.31
N PHE A 96 10.64 -5.87 -14.39
CA PHE A 96 9.87 -7.00 -14.90
C PHE A 96 9.88 -6.99 -16.43
N ALA A 97 10.19 -8.13 -17.05
CA ALA A 97 10.26 -8.30 -18.51
C ALA A 97 11.11 -7.21 -19.21
N GLY A 98 12.25 -6.82 -18.62
CA GLY A 98 13.16 -5.79 -19.13
C GLY A 98 12.66 -4.34 -18.99
N LYS A 99 11.55 -4.11 -18.27
CA LYS A 99 11.05 -2.78 -17.92
C LYS A 99 11.30 -2.49 -16.46
N ALA A 100 12.00 -1.40 -16.17
CA ALA A 100 12.25 -0.95 -14.80
C ALA A 100 10.96 -0.72 -13.99
N ILE A 101 11.04 -0.97 -12.70
CA ILE A 101 9.99 -0.68 -11.71
C ILE A 101 10.62 0.26 -10.67
N PRO A 102 10.39 1.57 -10.78
CA PRO A 102 10.92 2.52 -9.81
C PRO A 102 10.42 2.23 -8.39
N PRO A 103 11.29 2.31 -7.37
CA PRO A 103 10.95 1.97 -5.98
C PRO A 103 9.71 2.68 -5.42
N PHE A 104 9.45 3.93 -5.84
CA PHE A 104 8.30 4.69 -5.38
C PHE A 104 6.95 4.01 -5.67
N MET A 105 6.87 3.16 -6.71
CA MET A 105 5.63 2.44 -7.05
C MET A 105 5.24 1.48 -5.92
N LYS A 106 6.19 0.73 -5.39
CA LYS A 106 5.97 -0.07 -4.18
C LYS A 106 5.74 0.81 -2.95
N GLU A 107 6.47 1.91 -2.83
CA GLU A 107 6.37 2.80 -1.67
C GLU A 107 4.98 3.46 -1.54
N ILE A 108 4.24 3.61 -2.65
CA ILE A 108 2.84 4.02 -2.59
C ILE A 108 2.00 3.00 -1.82
N VAL A 109 2.26 1.70 -2.02
CA VAL A 109 1.47 0.60 -1.45
C VAL A 109 1.97 0.21 -0.07
N ALA A 110 3.29 0.08 0.10
CA ALA A 110 3.91 -0.41 1.32
C ALA A 110 5.23 0.34 1.64
N SER A 111 5.17 1.33 2.51
CA SER A 111 6.31 2.09 3.02
C SER A 111 6.01 2.71 4.38
N GLN A 112 6.79 3.71 4.83
CA GLN A 112 6.46 4.45 6.05
C GLN A 112 5.41 5.57 5.83
N LEU A 113 5.22 6.00 4.57
CA LEU A 113 4.27 7.03 4.17
C LEU A 113 3.37 6.51 3.03
N ASP A 114 2.93 5.25 3.14
CA ASP A 114 2.07 4.61 2.16
C ASP A 114 0.59 4.99 2.31
N VAL A 115 -0.14 4.71 1.27
CA VAL A 115 -1.58 5.03 1.21
C VAL A 115 -2.41 4.12 2.11
N ASP A 116 -1.95 2.90 2.37
CA ASP A 116 -2.63 1.95 3.25
C ASP A 116 -2.65 2.46 4.69
N ARG A 117 -1.47 2.82 5.25
CA ARG A 117 -1.39 3.39 6.60
C ARG A 117 -2.18 4.68 6.74
N MET A 118 -2.12 5.55 5.75
CA MET A 118 -2.88 6.81 5.78
C MET A 118 -4.39 6.56 5.75
N ASP A 119 -4.85 5.54 5.02
CA ASP A 119 -6.26 5.18 4.94
C ASP A 119 -6.75 4.58 6.25
N TYR A 120 -6.10 3.52 6.76
CA TYR A 120 -6.60 2.86 7.96
C TYR A 120 -6.50 3.75 9.20
N LEU A 121 -5.47 4.60 9.33
CA LEU A 121 -5.37 5.52 10.47
C LEU A 121 -6.57 6.47 10.55
N VAL A 122 -7.00 7.04 9.43
CA VAL A 122 -8.18 7.93 9.40
C VAL A 122 -9.46 7.15 9.64
N ARG A 123 -9.60 5.99 9.02
CA ARG A 123 -10.79 5.14 9.12
C ARG A 123 -10.96 4.57 10.52
N ASP A 124 -9.88 4.07 11.11
CA ASP A 124 -9.91 3.50 12.46
C ASP A 124 -10.16 4.56 13.51
N GLN A 125 -9.56 5.75 13.36
CA GLN A 125 -9.87 6.89 14.23
C GLN A 125 -11.36 7.23 14.20
N ALA A 126 -11.96 7.28 13.02
CA ALA A 126 -13.39 7.57 12.87
C ALA A 126 -14.28 6.47 13.49
N ASN A 127 -13.92 5.21 13.29
CA ASN A 127 -14.70 4.06 13.77
C ASN A 127 -14.54 3.80 15.28
N THR A 128 -13.37 4.04 15.84
CA THR A 128 -13.12 3.87 17.29
C THR A 128 -13.55 5.07 18.12
N GLY A 129 -13.77 6.22 17.49
CA GLY A 129 -14.06 7.48 18.18
C GLY A 129 -12.86 8.05 18.95
N ALA A 130 -11.65 7.53 18.75
CA ALA A 130 -10.44 8.03 19.40
C ALA A 130 -10.14 9.48 18.98
N GLN A 131 -10.10 10.39 19.95
CA GLN A 131 -9.82 11.81 19.71
C GLN A 131 -8.32 12.08 19.87
N ILE A 132 -7.54 11.65 18.88
CA ILE A 132 -6.06 11.70 18.93
C ILE A 132 -5.45 12.78 18.03
N GLY A 133 -6.26 13.67 17.49
CA GLY A 133 -5.86 14.60 16.45
C GLY A 133 -5.91 13.96 15.06
N GLY A 134 -5.37 14.64 14.08
CA GLY A 134 -5.37 14.20 12.69
C GLY A 134 -4.18 14.78 11.94
N PHE A 135 -4.06 14.40 10.68
CA PHE A 135 -3.05 14.91 9.77
C PHE A 135 -3.69 15.23 8.41
N ASP A 136 -3.06 16.13 7.67
CA ASP A 136 -3.50 16.56 6.35
C ASP A 136 -2.85 15.68 5.28
N ILE A 137 -3.59 14.67 4.78
CA ILE A 137 -3.14 13.75 3.72
C ILE A 137 -2.76 14.52 2.46
N ASP A 138 -3.54 15.54 2.08
CA ASP A 138 -3.29 16.30 0.87
C ASP A 138 -1.99 17.07 0.95
N ARG A 139 -1.69 17.61 2.11
CA ARG A 139 -0.43 18.29 2.35
C ARG A 139 0.76 17.34 2.35
N VAL A 140 0.60 16.13 2.92
CA VAL A 140 1.63 15.08 2.82
C VAL A 140 1.87 14.72 1.35
N PHE A 141 0.82 14.40 0.59
CA PHE A 141 0.95 14.04 -0.83
C PHE A 141 1.62 15.16 -1.65
N ARG A 142 1.19 16.40 -1.48
CA ARG A 142 1.79 17.55 -2.17
C ARG A 142 3.26 17.78 -1.81
N ALA A 143 3.71 17.30 -0.66
CA ALA A 143 5.10 17.40 -0.24
C ALA A 143 6.00 16.26 -0.77
N LEU A 144 5.41 15.15 -1.21
CA LEU A 144 6.17 14.04 -1.78
C LEU A 144 6.70 14.37 -3.16
N ARG A 145 7.93 13.95 -3.44
CA ARG A 145 8.56 13.98 -4.76
C ARG A 145 9.38 12.72 -4.96
N VAL A 146 9.41 12.23 -6.17
CA VAL A 146 10.32 11.15 -6.54
C VAL A 146 11.69 11.75 -6.86
N GLY A 147 12.71 11.26 -6.20
CA GLY A 147 14.10 11.65 -6.43
C GLY A 147 14.72 10.97 -7.64
N SER A 148 15.96 11.33 -7.97
CA SER A 148 16.73 10.67 -9.04
C SER A 148 17.10 9.22 -8.74
N ASP A 149 17.00 8.82 -7.48
CA ASP A 149 17.17 7.46 -6.97
C ASP A 149 15.89 6.61 -7.09
N GLY A 150 14.79 7.19 -7.57
CA GLY A 150 13.49 6.53 -7.72
C GLY A 150 12.69 6.40 -6.43
N HIS A 151 13.17 6.94 -5.30
CA HIS A 151 12.49 6.90 -4.00
C HIS A 151 11.71 8.18 -3.71
N PHE A 152 10.76 8.11 -2.78
CA PHE A 152 10.07 9.29 -2.28
C PHE A 152 10.96 10.12 -1.36
N HIS A 153 10.92 11.43 -1.57
CA HIS A 153 11.51 12.44 -0.72
C HIS A 153 10.46 13.46 -0.29
N VAL A 154 10.56 13.94 0.93
CA VAL A 154 9.64 14.95 1.48
C VAL A 154 10.25 16.33 1.32
N LYS A 155 9.54 17.27 0.69
CA LYS A 155 9.92 18.69 0.66
C LYS A 155 9.89 19.28 2.07
N ASN A 156 10.87 20.12 2.42
CA ASN A 156 11.01 20.69 3.76
C ASN A 156 9.73 21.38 4.29
N TRP A 157 8.99 22.07 3.45
CA TRP A 157 7.73 22.72 3.85
C TRP A 157 6.62 21.73 4.24
N GLY A 158 6.73 20.48 3.85
CA GLY A 158 5.80 19.39 4.15
C GLY A 158 6.12 18.66 5.45
N LEU A 159 7.31 18.85 6.03
CA LEU A 159 7.71 18.15 7.26
C LEU A 159 6.69 18.28 8.40
N PRO A 160 6.06 19.43 8.68
CA PRO A 160 5.05 19.51 9.73
C PRO A 160 3.82 18.61 9.51
N ALA A 161 3.44 18.33 8.24
CA ALA A 161 2.34 17.41 7.95
C ALA A 161 2.77 15.95 8.17
N VAL A 162 4.02 15.61 7.85
CA VAL A 162 4.59 14.29 8.13
C VAL A 162 4.75 14.07 9.64
N GLU A 163 5.20 15.07 10.38
CA GLU A 163 5.28 15.02 11.84
C GLU A 163 3.89 14.79 12.47
N ALA A 164 2.86 15.50 12.00
CA ALA A 164 1.48 15.28 12.45
C ALA A 164 0.99 13.86 12.15
N TYR A 165 1.31 13.30 10.98
CA TYR A 165 1.05 11.89 10.65
C TYR A 165 1.73 10.94 11.64
N LEU A 166 3.02 11.13 11.91
CA LEU A 166 3.78 10.27 12.83
C LEU A 166 3.22 10.33 14.25
N VAL A 167 2.84 11.51 14.73
CA VAL A 167 2.22 11.71 16.04
C VAL A 167 0.85 11.02 16.10
N THR A 168 0.02 11.19 15.06
CA THR A 168 -1.29 10.51 14.96
C THR A 168 -1.11 9.00 14.98
N ARG A 169 -0.18 8.45 14.20
CA ARG A 169 0.15 7.03 14.19
C ARG A 169 0.59 6.53 15.58
N TYR A 170 1.49 7.25 16.23
CA TYR A 170 1.94 6.93 17.58
C TYR A 170 0.77 6.86 18.58
N HIS A 171 -0.14 7.83 18.54
CA HIS A 171 -1.31 7.83 19.42
C HIS A 171 -2.27 6.68 19.12
N MET A 172 -2.52 6.33 17.83
CA MET A 172 -3.34 5.19 17.46
C MET A 172 -2.75 3.88 18.00
N TYR A 173 -1.44 3.68 17.88
CA TYR A 173 -0.79 2.49 18.44
C TYR A 173 -0.97 2.40 19.95
N ASN A 174 -0.79 3.48 20.69
CA ASN A 174 -0.89 3.47 22.16
C ASN A 174 -2.33 3.36 22.68
N GLN A 175 -3.29 3.99 21.99
CA GLN A 175 -4.66 4.09 22.50
C GLN A 175 -5.61 3.05 21.91
N VAL A 176 -5.31 2.52 20.72
CA VAL A 176 -6.18 1.59 19.99
C VAL A 176 -5.50 0.24 19.79
N TYR A 177 -4.41 0.18 19.03
CA TYR A 177 -3.85 -1.11 18.57
C TYR A 177 -3.16 -1.90 19.69
N PHE A 178 -2.52 -1.26 20.65
CA PHE A 178 -1.89 -1.92 21.82
C PHE A 178 -2.78 -1.92 23.06
N HIS A 179 -4.07 -1.63 22.92
CA HIS A 179 -4.98 -1.68 24.05
C HIS A 179 -5.08 -3.12 24.59
N LYS A 180 -5.06 -3.27 25.92
CA LYS A 180 -5.00 -4.57 26.61
C LYS A 180 -6.16 -5.53 26.33
N VAL A 181 -7.23 -5.05 25.71
CA VAL A 181 -8.43 -5.83 25.37
C VAL A 181 -8.43 -6.27 23.90
N ASN A 182 -7.46 -5.82 23.11
CA ASN A 182 -7.27 -6.26 21.74
C ASN A 182 -6.31 -7.44 21.69
#